data_454c1d362dd254cc3558e47dc82c62d8
#
_entry.id   454c1d362dd254cc3558e47dc82c62d8
#
_cell.length_a   1.000
_cell.length_b   1.000
_cell.length_c   1.000
_cell.angle_alpha   90.00
_cell.angle_beta   90.00
_cell.angle_gamma   90.00
#
_symmetry.space_group_name_H-M   'P 1'
#
loop_
_entity.id
_entity.type
_entity.pdbx_description
1 polymer ?
#
loop_
_entity_poly.entity_id
_entity_poly.type
_entity_poly.pdbx_seq_one_letter_code
_entity_poly.pdbx_strand_id
1 'polypeptide(L)'
;HTEDDEAAGLADPALMAREFPDLDGWHPWELSADAALDLALACEAAGREADARISNSDGASAATAQSLSVYANSHGFIGRERSSHHSIGCALIAGQGDGMQRDGWYSSALAREDLDDAASIGRRAAERTVARLDPRSMTTAQMPVLYSPEVARSLIGHLLGAVSGGALYRRASFLLDSVGTRLFPDWFGIEELPLLRRGLRSAAFDGDGVATRNAALITDGVLQRYILGSYSARKLGLATTGNAGGVHNLKVAANAGDLASIARQMGEGLLVTELMG
;
A
#
# COMPACT_ATOMS: atom_id res chain seq x y z
N HIS A 1 2.44 -36.20 -7.69
CA HIS A 1 1.39 -36.21 -8.70
C HIS A 1 0.73 -34.85 -8.66
N THR A 2 0.89 -34.09 -9.73
CA THR A 2 0.05 -32.91 -10.00
C THR A 2 -1.14 -33.41 -10.79
N GLU A 3 -2.35 -33.22 -10.25
CA GLU A 3 -3.57 -33.43 -11.02
C GLU A 3 -3.63 -32.40 -12.15
N ASP A 4 -4.13 -32.80 -13.32
CA ASP A 4 -4.40 -31.87 -14.41
C ASP A 4 -5.48 -30.88 -13.95
N ASP A 5 -5.15 -29.59 -13.99
CA ASP A 5 -6.07 -28.52 -13.64
C ASP A 5 -6.45 -27.75 -14.92
N GLU A 6 -7.67 -27.91 -15.37
CA GLU A 6 -8.20 -27.25 -16.57
C GLU A 6 -8.12 -25.71 -16.51
N ALA A 7 -8.06 -25.14 -15.30
CA ALA A 7 -7.85 -23.70 -15.13
C ALA A 7 -6.39 -23.25 -15.25
N ALA A 8 -5.43 -24.20 -15.23
CA ALA A 8 -4.02 -23.89 -15.38
C ALA A 8 -3.68 -23.45 -16.83
N GLY A 9 -2.52 -22.82 -16.98
CA GLY A 9 -1.99 -22.40 -18.28
C GLY A 9 -1.92 -20.88 -18.45
N LEU A 10 -1.35 -20.48 -19.58
CA LEU A 10 -1.15 -19.07 -19.91
C LEU A 10 -2.48 -18.32 -20.09
N ALA A 11 -2.41 -17.01 -19.95
CA ALA A 11 -3.54 -16.13 -20.27
C ALA A 11 -3.85 -16.19 -21.79
N ASP A 12 -5.10 -15.85 -22.14
CA ASP A 12 -5.50 -15.70 -23.55
C ASP A 12 -4.60 -14.66 -24.24
N PRO A 13 -3.95 -15.01 -25.35
CA PRO A 13 -3.09 -14.08 -26.10
C PRO A 13 -3.81 -12.81 -26.58
N ALA A 14 -5.14 -12.86 -26.74
CA ALA A 14 -5.93 -11.70 -27.10
C ALA A 14 -6.01 -10.63 -25.99
N LEU A 15 -5.79 -11.03 -24.73
CA LEU A 15 -5.83 -10.16 -23.56
C LEU A 15 -4.45 -9.59 -23.18
N MET A 16 -3.38 -10.07 -23.78
CA MET A 16 -2.04 -9.59 -23.48
C MET A 16 -1.83 -8.14 -23.89
N ALA A 17 -1.04 -7.43 -23.10
CA ALA A 17 -0.73 -6.02 -23.37
C ALA A 17 -0.05 -5.84 -24.72
N ARG A 18 -0.52 -4.86 -25.48
CA ARG A 18 0.05 -4.46 -26.77
C ARG A 18 0.62 -3.04 -26.74
N GLU A 19 0.21 -2.27 -25.76
CA GLU A 19 0.63 -0.90 -25.54
C GLU A 19 1.36 -0.81 -24.20
N PHE A 20 2.47 -0.09 -24.19
CA PHE A 20 3.32 0.09 -23.02
C PHE A 20 3.55 1.59 -22.83
N PRO A 21 2.57 2.29 -22.22
CA PRO A 21 2.69 3.73 -21.98
C PRO A 21 3.86 4.02 -21.05
N ASP A 22 4.47 5.19 -21.21
CA ASP A 22 5.46 5.68 -20.26
C ASP A 22 4.77 6.05 -18.93
N LEU A 23 4.95 5.19 -17.93
CA LEU A 23 4.40 5.37 -16.59
C LEU A 23 5.30 6.22 -15.68
N ASP A 24 6.41 6.74 -16.24
CA ASP A 24 7.35 7.60 -15.51
C ASP A 24 7.87 6.94 -14.22
N GLY A 25 8.24 5.66 -14.32
CA GLY A 25 8.67 4.83 -13.19
C GLY A 25 10.18 4.75 -12.99
N TRP A 26 10.98 5.38 -13.89
CA TRP A 26 12.43 5.21 -13.92
C TRP A 26 13.17 6.50 -13.60
N HIS A 27 13.63 6.63 -12.36
CA HIS A 27 14.38 7.77 -11.83
C HIS A 27 15.59 7.27 -11.05
N PRO A 28 16.62 6.77 -11.73
CA PRO A 28 17.80 6.20 -11.08
C PRO A 28 18.49 7.25 -10.20
N TRP A 29 18.84 6.85 -9.01
CA TRP A 29 19.62 7.67 -8.07
C TRP A 29 20.93 6.98 -7.74
N GLU A 30 22.03 7.56 -8.17
CA GLU A 30 23.37 7.10 -7.85
C GLU A 30 23.75 7.57 -6.45
N LEU A 31 23.15 6.94 -5.43
CA LEU A 31 23.41 7.21 -4.03
C LEU A 31 24.62 6.41 -3.58
N SER A 32 25.75 7.10 -3.27
CA SER A 32 26.91 6.44 -2.66
C SER A 32 26.60 5.98 -1.23
N ALA A 33 27.37 5.02 -0.73
CA ALA A 33 27.22 4.53 0.65
C ALA A 33 27.42 5.68 1.67
N ASP A 34 28.39 6.55 1.45
CA ASP A 34 28.66 7.70 2.33
C ASP A 34 27.49 8.69 2.32
N ALA A 35 26.96 9.03 1.15
CA ALA A 35 25.79 9.93 1.05
C ALA A 35 24.51 9.30 1.64
N ALA A 36 24.34 7.98 1.55
CA ALA A 36 23.25 7.28 2.20
C ALA A 36 23.39 7.32 3.73
N LEU A 37 24.60 7.14 4.22
CA LEU A 37 24.92 7.25 5.64
C LEU A 37 24.65 8.68 6.16
N ASP A 38 25.09 9.71 5.43
CA ASP A 38 24.83 11.11 5.80
C ASP A 38 23.34 11.42 5.91
N LEU A 39 22.54 10.92 4.97
CA LEU A 39 21.07 11.09 5.00
C LEU A 39 20.46 10.37 6.20
N ALA A 40 20.87 9.14 6.49
CA ALA A 40 20.40 8.38 7.63
C ALA A 40 20.77 9.05 8.96
N LEU A 41 22.01 9.51 9.10
CA LEU A 41 22.48 10.23 10.28
C LEU A 41 21.74 11.57 10.47
N ALA A 42 21.50 12.32 9.39
CA ALA A 42 20.73 13.57 9.46
C ALA A 42 19.27 13.33 9.90
N CYS A 43 18.65 12.24 9.41
CA CYS A 43 17.32 11.83 9.81
C CYS A 43 17.27 11.47 11.30
N GLU A 44 18.20 10.63 11.76
CA GLU A 44 18.31 10.19 13.15
C GLU A 44 18.59 11.35 14.11
N ALA A 45 19.55 12.21 13.77
CA ALA A 45 19.92 13.36 14.59
C ALA A 45 18.73 14.32 14.78
N ALA A 46 18.05 14.69 13.70
CA ALA A 46 16.88 15.54 13.77
C ALA A 46 15.75 14.92 14.63
N GLY A 47 15.59 13.63 14.60
CA GLY A 47 14.61 12.91 15.43
C GLY A 47 15.02 12.91 16.90
N ARG A 48 16.29 12.65 17.22
CA ARG A 48 16.81 12.63 18.60
C ARG A 48 16.80 14.02 19.24
N GLU A 49 17.00 15.06 18.46
CA GLU A 49 17.01 16.45 18.94
C GLU A 49 15.60 17.04 19.10
N ALA A 50 14.59 16.44 18.47
CA ALA A 50 13.23 16.98 18.43
C ALA A 50 12.53 17.02 19.79
N ASP A 51 12.83 16.06 20.69
CA ASP A 51 12.21 16.00 22.02
C ASP A 51 13.16 15.32 23.02
N ALA A 52 13.35 15.95 24.18
CA ALA A 52 14.23 15.44 25.25
C ALA A 52 13.82 14.05 25.82
N ARG A 53 12.59 13.63 25.59
CA ARG A 53 12.08 12.32 25.99
C ARG A 53 12.51 11.19 25.05
N ILE A 54 13.07 11.51 23.87
CA ILE A 54 13.72 10.53 23.01
C ILE A 54 15.02 10.09 23.68
N SER A 55 15.05 8.86 24.15
CA SER A 55 16.16 8.32 24.92
C SER A 55 17.16 7.54 24.07
N ASN A 56 16.73 7.01 22.93
CA ASN A 56 17.55 6.21 22.04
C ASN A 56 16.99 6.19 20.60
N SER A 57 17.75 5.59 19.71
CA SER A 57 17.33 5.27 18.34
C SER A 57 17.42 3.76 18.12
N ASP A 58 16.47 3.23 17.33
CA ASP A 58 16.53 1.87 16.80
C ASP A 58 17.15 1.86 15.39
N GLY A 59 17.52 3.03 14.91
CA GLY A 59 18.26 3.27 13.68
C GLY A 59 17.48 4.06 12.64
N ALA A 60 18.27 4.56 11.69
CA ALA A 60 17.76 5.19 10.48
C ALA A 60 18.35 4.53 9.23
N SER A 61 17.70 4.66 8.11
CA SER A 61 18.14 4.09 6.85
C SER A 61 17.82 5.00 5.68
N ALA A 62 18.69 4.99 4.67
CA ALA A 62 18.42 5.53 3.34
C ALA A 62 18.74 4.44 2.32
N ALA A 63 17.83 4.17 1.40
CA ALA A 63 17.98 3.12 0.43
C ALA A 63 17.56 3.56 -0.98
N THR A 64 18.23 3.01 -1.97
CA THR A 64 17.86 3.12 -3.38
C THR A 64 17.88 1.76 -4.03
N ALA A 65 16.93 1.50 -4.90
CA ALA A 65 16.87 0.29 -5.70
C ALA A 65 16.45 0.61 -7.13
N GLN A 66 16.96 -0.18 -8.05
CA GLN A 66 16.59 -0.15 -9.47
C GLN A 66 16.23 -1.56 -9.90
N SER A 67 15.13 -1.70 -10.61
CA SER A 67 14.62 -2.98 -11.06
C SER A 67 14.34 -2.96 -12.56
N LEU A 68 14.74 -4.02 -13.24
CA LEU A 68 14.35 -4.34 -14.60
C LEU A 68 13.70 -5.73 -14.58
N SER A 69 12.44 -5.80 -14.92
CA SER A 69 11.69 -7.04 -15.05
C SER A 69 11.35 -7.32 -16.51
N VAL A 70 11.46 -8.59 -16.89
CA VAL A 70 11.05 -9.06 -18.21
C VAL A 70 10.17 -10.29 -18.03
N TYR A 71 8.96 -10.24 -18.56
CA TYR A 71 8.08 -11.39 -18.64
C TYR A 71 7.93 -11.80 -20.13
N ALA A 72 8.08 -13.08 -20.40
CA ALA A 72 7.87 -13.64 -21.72
C ALA A 72 7.17 -15.00 -21.63
N ASN A 73 6.38 -15.35 -22.64
CA ASN A 73 5.69 -16.62 -22.69
C ASN A 73 5.62 -17.20 -24.12
N SER A 74 5.19 -18.46 -24.23
CA SER A 74 5.13 -19.18 -25.51
C SER A 74 4.06 -18.68 -26.50
N HIS A 75 3.19 -17.75 -26.08
CA HIS A 75 2.29 -17.04 -27.02
C HIS A 75 2.99 -15.88 -27.75
N GLY A 76 4.31 -15.72 -27.55
CA GLY A 76 5.10 -14.66 -28.18
C GLY A 76 5.02 -13.32 -27.48
N PHE A 77 4.41 -13.24 -26.29
CA PHE A 77 4.41 -12.02 -25.48
C PHE A 77 5.78 -11.78 -24.86
N ILE A 78 6.25 -10.53 -24.93
CA ILE A 78 7.43 -10.04 -24.21
C ILE A 78 7.08 -8.66 -23.65
N GLY A 79 6.93 -8.57 -22.32
CA GLY A 79 6.75 -7.33 -21.57
C GLY A 79 8.02 -6.98 -20.81
N ARG A 80 8.32 -5.68 -20.73
CA ARG A 80 9.47 -5.16 -19.96
C ARG A 80 8.99 -4.02 -19.10
N GLU A 81 9.43 -4.02 -17.84
CA GLU A 81 9.19 -2.93 -16.90
C GLU A 81 10.50 -2.56 -16.22
N ARG A 82 10.71 -1.29 -16.01
CA ARG A 82 11.81 -0.78 -15.22
C ARG A 82 11.28 0.22 -14.21
N SER A 83 11.76 0.13 -12.99
CA SER A 83 11.37 1.02 -11.93
C SER A 83 12.54 1.33 -11.00
N SER A 84 12.51 2.48 -10.39
CA SER A 84 13.34 2.86 -9.27
C SER A 84 12.49 2.93 -8.01
N HIS A 85 13.14 2.80 -6.86
CA HIS A 85 12.49 2.94 -5.56
C HIS A 85 13.49 3.50 -4.57
N HIS A 86 13.12 4.56 -3.90
CA HIS A 86 13.94 5.24 -2.91
C HIS A 86 13.20 5.34 -1.61
N SER A 87 13.89 5.25 -0.49
CA SER A 87 13.28 5.42 0.83
C SER A 87 14.27 5.98 1.85
N ILE A 88 13.73 6.75 2.77
CA ILE A 88 14.40 7.21 3.98
C ILE A 88 13.47 6.92 5.16
N GLY A 89 14.00 6.43 6.26
CA GLY A 89 13.21 6.12 7.45
C GLY A 89 14.02 6.16 8.73
N CYS A 90 13.34 6.39 9.83
CA CYS A 90 13.92 6.41 11.17
C CYS A 90 12.94 5.80 12.18
N ALA A 91 13.46 5.01 13.10
CA ALA A 91 12.73 4.49 14.25
C ALA A 91 13.41 4.91 15.54
N LEU A 92 12.63 5.45 16.47
CA LEU A 92 13.13 6.04 17.71
C LEU A 92 12.54 5.37 18.94
N ILE A 93 13.21 5.55 20.06
CA ILE A 93 12.78 5.04 21.37
C ILE A 93 12.65 6.23 22.32
N ALA A 94 11.49 6.33 22.98
CA ALA A 94 11.22 7.32 24.00
C ALA A 94 11.00 6.65 25.37
N GLY A 95 11.28 7.36 26.46
CA GLY A 95 11.13 6.87 27.82
C GLY A 95 12.30 6.01 28.28
N GLN A 96 12.16 5.39 29.45
CA GLN A 96 13.16 4.54 30.10
C GLN A 96 12.51 3.33 30.77
N GLY A 97 13.28 2.27 30.98
CA GLY A 97 12.84 1.06 31.67
C GLY A 97 11.62 0.42 31.01
N ASP A 98 10.68 -0.06 31.80
CA ASP A 98 9.47 -0.74 31.30
C ASP A 98 8.48 0.21 30.61
N GLY A 99 8.67 1.52 30.73
CA GLY A 99 7.85 2.55 30.06
C GLY A 99 8.35 2.93 28.69
N MET A 100 9.41 2.31 28.16
CA MET A 100 9.93 2.61 26.83
C MET A 100 8.88 2.36 25.74
N GLN A 101 8.82 3.28 24.81
CA GLN A 101 7.97 3.18 23.63
C GLN A 101 8.83 3.34 22.37
N ARG A 102 8.43 2.67 21.29
CA ARG A 102 9.08 2.72 19.98
C ARG A 102 8.06 3.03 18.90
N ASP A 103 8.42 3.93 18.01
CA ASP A 103 7.69 4.18 16.76
C ASP A 103 8.66 4.75 15.72
N GLY A 104 8.19 4.97 14.50
CA GLY A 104 9.00 5.49 13.41
C GLY A 104 8.18 6.19 12.35
N TRP A 105 8.92 6.77 11.40
CA TRP A 105 8.36 7.35 10.20
C TRP A 105 9.28 7.08 9.01
N TYR A 106 8.71 7.13 7.80
CA TYR A 106 9.45 6.95 6.56
C TYR A 106 8.79 7.69 5.41
N SER A 107 9.58 7.97 4.38
CA SER A 107 9.13 8.39 3.07
C SER A 107 9.63 7.41 2.01
N SER A 108 8.84 7.22 0.96
CA SER A 108 9.16 6.28 -0.13
C SER A 108 8.59 6.78 -1.44
N ALA A 109 9.42 6.82 -2.48
CA ALA A 109 9.07 7.35 -3.79
C ALA A 109 9.83 6.66 -4.93
N LEU A 110 9.33 6.81 -6.16
CA LEU A 110 10.04 6.38 -7.38
C LEU A 110 11.15 7.36 -7.78
N ALA A 111 10.97 8.64 -7.47
CA ALA A 111 11.93 9.68 -7.76
C ALA A 111 12.44 10.32 -6.46
N ARG A 112 13.74 10.64 -6.42
CA ARG A 112 14.39 11.24 -5.25
C ARG A 112 13.71 12.53 -4.78
N GLU A 113 13.30 13.36 -5.74
CA GLU A 113 12.67 14.66 -5.49
C GLU A 113 11.28 14.57 -4.84
N ASP A 114 10.66 13.39 -4.89
CA ASP A 114 9.35 13.12 -4.27
C ASP A 114 9.48 12.58 -2.83
N LEU A 115 10.71 12.38 -2.34
CA LEU A 115 10.94 12.00 -0.94
C LEU A 115 10.77 13.23 -0.03
N ASP A 116 10.22 12.99 1.14
CA ASP A 116 10.26 13.99 2.22
C ASP A 116 11.71 14.26 2.66
N ASP A 117 11.94 15.46 3.19
CA ASP A 117 13.23 15.83 3.77
C ASP A 117 13.59 14.92 4.96
N ALA A 118 14.86 14.47 5.01
CA ALA A 118 15.34 13.54 6.03
C ALA A 118 15.11 14.05 7.47
N ALA A 119 15.35 15.34 7.72
CA ALA A 119 15.13 15.92 9.03
C ALA A 119 13.63 15.97 9.40
N SER A 120 12.75 16.20 8.41
CA SER A 120 11.30 16.16 8.64
C SER A 120 10.81 14.75 9.00
N ILE A 121 11.36 13.72 8.37
CA ILE A 121 11.07 12.31 8.68
C ILE A 121 11.49 12.00 10.12
N GLY A 122 12.72 12.40 10.52
CA GLY A 122 13.20 12.21 11.88
C GLY A 122 12.33 12.91 12.93
N ARG A 123 11.97 14.17 12.72
CA ARG A 123 11.06 14.89 13.62
C ARG A 123 9.69 14.22 13.72
N ARG A 124 9.14 13.75 12.59
CA ARG A 124 7.87 13.05 12.58
C ARG A 124 7.94 11.72 13.33
N ALA A 125 9.05 10.98 13.20
CA ALA A 125 9.31 9.78 13.98
C ALA A 125 9.30 10.08 15.48
N ALA A 126 9.95 11.16 15.92
CA ALA A 126 9.98 11.59 17.32
C ALA A 126 8.60 11.95 17.85
N GLU A 127 7.81 12.75 17.13
CA GLU A 127 6.44 13.12 17.50
C GLU A 127 5.59 11.86 17.74
N ARG A 128 5.66 10.88 16.83
CA ARG A 128 4.92 9.62 16.94
C ARG A 128 5.36 8.81 18.14
N THR A 129 6.67 8.67 18.34
CA THR A 129 7.25 7.90 19.44
C THR A 129 6.88 8.48 20.80
N VAL A 130 6.99 9.79 20.95
CA VAL A 130 6.63 10.50 22.19
C VAL A 130 5.13 10.42 22.46
N ALA A 131 4.29 10.47 21.44
CA ALA A 131 2.84 10.34 21.60
C ALA A 131 2.40 8.98 22.19
N ARG A 132 3.29 7.97 22.20
CA ARG A 132 3.03 6.64 22.78
C ARG A 132 3.39 6.53 24.26
N LEU A 133 4.04 7.54 24.83
CA LEU A 133 4.44 7.53 26.26
C LEU A 133 3.21 7.51 27.17
N ASP A 134 3.40 6.99 28.37
CA ASP A 134 2.36 6.89 29.41
C ASP A 134 1.08 6.16 28.94
N PRO A 135 1.21 4.94 28.38
CA PRO A 135 0.07 4.20 27.84
C PRO A 135 -0.93 3.91 28.97
N ARG A 136 -2.20 4.01 28.63
CA ARG A 136 -3.32 3.74 29.56
C ARG A 136 -4.22 2.66 28.99
N SER A 137 -4.70 1.79 29.87
CA SER A 137 -5.76 0.85 29.51
C SER A 137 -7.09 1.59 29.40
N MET A 138 -7.90 1.18 28.44
CA MET A 138 -9.26 1.67 28.25
C MET A 138 -10.25 0.55 28.55
N THR A 139 -11.35 0.88 29.20
CA THR A 139 -12.46 -0.05 29.40
C THR A 139 -13.21 -0.29 28.08
N THR A 140 -13.87 -1.44 27.98
CA THR A 140 -14.77 -1.72 26.84
C THR A 140 -15.82 -0.63 26.74
N ALA A 141 -15.94 -0.02 25.55
CA ALA A 141 -16.88 1.06 25.31
C ALA A 141 -17.39 1.01 23.86
N GLN A 142 -18.53 1.63 23.61
CA GLN A 142 -19.05 1.88 22.28
C GLN A 142 -18.89 3.36 21.98
N MET A 143 -18.08 3.69 20.97
CA MET A 143 -17.77 5.07 20.60
C MET A 143 -17.42 5.19 19.13
N PRO A 144 -17.45 6.39 18.55
CA PRO A 144 -16.89 6.63 17.21
C PRO A 144 -15.41 6.25 17.14
N VAL A 145 -14.99 5.68 16.00
CA VAL A 145 -13.60 5.28 15.77
C VAL A 145 -13.09 5.94 14.51
N LEU A 146 -11.96 6.60 14.62
CA LEU A 146 -11.22 7.19 13.52
C LEU A 146 -9.93 6.40 13.33
N TYR A 147 -9.63 5.97 12.11
CA TYR A 147 -8.39 5.30 11.76
C TYR A 147 -7.44 6.30 11.11
N SER A 148 -6.19 6.36 11.55
CA SER A 148 -5.17 7.12 10.83
C SER A 148 -5.00 6.57 9.40
N PRO A 149 -4.54 7.36 8.43
CA PRO A 149 -4.38 6.91 7.04
C PRO A 149 -3.54 5.65 6.91
N GLU A 150 -2.48 5.52 7.71
CA GLU A 150 -1.58 4.37 7.72
C GLU A 150 -2.29 3.08 8.16
N VAL A 151 -3.25 3.20 9.06
CA VAL A 151 -4.03 2.06 9.56
C VAL A 151 -5.28 1.82 8.71
N ALA A 152 -5.93 2.88 8.24
CA ALA A 152 -7.12 2.77 7.38
C ALA A 152 -6.86 1.93 6.12
N ARG A 153 -5.65 2.01 5.54
CA ARG A 153 -5.25 1.16 4.41
C ARG A 153 -5.34 -0.34 4.71
N SER A 154 -5.18 -0.77 5.97
CA SER A 154 -5.31 -2.19 6.33
C SER A 154 -6.76 -2.67 6.22
N LEU A 155 -7.74 -1.81 6.51
CA LEU A 155 -9.16 -2.12 6.30
C LEU A 155 -9.46 -2.33 4.81
N ILE A 156 -8.87 -1.48 3.94
CA ILE A 156 -8.93 -1.69 2.49
C ILE A 156 -8.25 -3.01 2.12
N GLY A 157 -7.11 -3.35 2.74
CA GLY A 157 -6.43 -4.63 2.56
C GLY A 157 -7.32 -5.84 2.86
N HIS A 158 -8.12 -5.80 3.90
CA HIS A 158 -9.09 -6.86 4.22
C HIS A 158 -10.18 -6.98 3.14
N LEU A 159 -10.70 -5.86 2.64
CA LEU A 159 -11.62 -5.87 1.49
C LEU A 159 -10.97 -6.54 0.27
N LEU A 160 -9.73 -6.13 -0.08
CA LEU A 160 -9.00 -6.70 -1.21
C LEU A 160 -8.78 -8.20 -1.06
N GLY A 161 -8.47 -8.66 0.15
CA GLY A 161 -8.38 -10.08 0.49
C GLY A 161 -9.71 -10.81 0.23
N ALA A 162 -10.82 -10.23 0.68
CA ALA A 162 -12.15 -10.83 0.54
C ALA A 162 -12.64 -10.89 -0.92
N VAL A 163 -12.28 -9.92 -1.78
CA VAL A 163 -12.65 -9.89 -3.19
C VAL A 163 -11.58 -10.48 -4.12
N SER A 164 -10.52 -11.08 -3.56
CA SER A 164 -9.47 -11.72 -4.33
C SER A 164 -9.93 -13.05 -4.93
N GLY A 165 -9.53 -13.32 -6.17
CA GLY A 165 -9.86 -14.55 -6.86
C GLY A 165 -9.51 -15.81 -6.06
N GLY A 166 -8.36 -15.79 -5.35
CA GLY A 166 -7.91 -16.88 -4.51
C GLY A 166 -8.84 -17.18 -3.33
N ALA A 167 -9.39 -16.18 -2.67
CA ALA A 167 -10.37 -16.34 -1.60
C ALA A 167 -11.72 -16.83 -2.15
N LEU A 168 -12.13 -16.29 -3.30
CA LEU A 168 -13.42 -16.57 -3.91
C LEU A 168 -13.53 -18.03 -4.41
N TYR A 169 -12.59 -18.52 -5.24
CA TYR A 169 -12.69 -19.88 -5.78
C TYR A 169 -12.52 -20.96 -4.70
N ARG A 170 -11.81 -20.66 -3.61
CA ARG A 170 -11.73 -21.55 -2.43
C ARG A 170 -12.94 -21.42 -1.49
N ARG A 171 -13.89 -20.55 -1.81
CA ARG A 171 -15.05 -20.24 -0.96
C ARG A 171 -14.66 -19.78 0.45
N ALA A 172 -13.53 -19.11 0.56
CA ALA A 172 -12.99 -18.53 1.81
C ALA A 172 -13.28 -17.05 1.94
N SER A 173 -14.37 -16.57 1.35
CA SER A 173 -14.83 -15.20 1.42
C SER A 173 -16.33 -15.13 1.67
N PHE A 174 -16.72 -14.14 2.47
CA PHE A 174 -18.14 -13.78 2.68
C PHE A 174 -18.71 -12.92 1.54
N LEU A 175 -17.88 -12.51 0.57
CA LEU A 175 -18.29 -11.68 -0.58
C LEU A 175 -18.46 -12.50 -1.88
N LEU A 176 -18.74 -13.78 -1.76
CA LEU A 176 -19.18 -14.59 -2.90
C LEU A 176 -20.47 -13.99 -3.49
N ASP A 177 -20.56 -13.94 -4.82
CA ASP A 177 -21.72 -13.45 -5.57
C ASP A 177 -22.16 -12.01 -5.19
N SER A 178 -21.22 -11.20 -4.73
CA SER A 178 -21.49 -9.85 -4.20
C SER A 178 -21.25 -8.72 -5.19
N VAL A 179 -20.85 -8.98 -6.43
CA VAL A 179 -20.76 -7.93 -7.46
C VAL A 179 -22.15 -7.33 -7.69
N GLY A 180 -22.23 -6.00 -7.71
CA GLY A 180 -23.49 -5.27 -7.74
C GLY A 180 -24.14 -5.04 -6.37
N THR A 181 -23.56 -5.58 -5.30
CA THR A 181 -24.08 -5.40 -3.93
C THR A 181 -23.47 -4.14 -3.28
N ARG A 182 -24.28 -3.40 -2.54
CA ARG A 182 -23.84 -2.26 -1.73
C ARG A 182 -23.14 -2.76 -0.46
N LEU A 183 -21.85 -2.44 -0.33
CA LEU A 183 -21.00 -2.81 0.82
C LEU A 183 -20.70 -1.62 1.72
N PHE A 184 -20.77 -0.41 1.19
CA PHE A 184 -20.38 0.84 1.85
C PHE A 184 -21.44 1.92 1.64
N PRO A 185 -21.36 3.03 2.38
CA PRO A 185 -22.19 4.22 2.10
C PRO A 185 -22.01 4.73 0.66
N ASP A 186 -22.98 5.45 0.16
CA ASP A 186 -23.04 5.96 -1.22
C ASP A 186 -21.93 6.95 -1.59
N TRP A 187 -21.33 7.61 -0.61
CA TRP A 187 -20.18 8.50 -0.83
C TRP A 187 -18.85 7.76 -0.98
N PHE A 188 -18.79 6.45 -0.73
CA PHE A 188 -17.53 5.69 -0.72
C PHE A 188 -17.22 5.12 -2.10
N GLY A 189 -15.99 5.37 -2.56
CA GLY A 189 -15.49 4.86 -3.83
C GLY A 189 -14.03 4.43 -3.76
N ILE A 190 -13.68 3.44 -4.56
CA ILE A 190 -12.29 2.99 -4.77
C ILE A 190 -12.07 2.80 -6.27
N GLU A 191 -11.06 3.46 -6.80
CA GLU A 191 -10.55 3.26 -8.16
C GLU A 191 -9.19 2.56 -8.13
N GLU A 192 -8.98 1.62 -9.02
CA GLU A 192 -7.66 1.06 -9.30
C GLU A 192 -7.08 1.75 -10.53
N LEU A 193 -5.85 2.25 -10.38
CA LEU A 193 -5.17 3.09 -11.35
C LEU A 193 -3.79 2.50 -11.73
N PRO A 194 -3.73 1.36 -12.44
CA PRO A 194 -2.46 0.74 -12.85
C PRO A 194 -1.65 1.63 -13.81
N LEU A 195 -2.30 2.53 -14.54
CA LEU A 195 -1.64 3.42 -15.50
C LEU A 195 -1.35 4.81 -14.93
N LEU A 196 -1.35 4.96 -13.60
CA LEU A 196 -1.02 6.21 -12.93
C LEU A 196 0.48 6.53 -13.14
N ARG A 197 0.80 7.67 -13.75
CA ARG A 197 2.19 8.14 -13.84
C ARG A 197 2.78 8.34 -12.45
N ARG A 198 4.03 7.92 -12.25
CA ARG A 198 4.75 7.92 -10.95
C ARG A 198 4.03 7.19 -9.82
N GLY A 199 3.09 6.30 -10.14
CA GLY A 199 2.47 5.45 -9.13
C GLY A 199 3.41 4.32 -8.69
N LEU A 200 3.53 4.08 -7.39
CA LEU A 200 4.45 3.08 -6.81
C LEU A 200 4.19 1.64 -7.29
N ARG A 201 2.99 1.37 -7.80
CA ARG A 201 2.57 0.07 -8.31
C ARG A 201 1.95 0.16 -9.69
N SER A 202 2.42 1.10 -10.49
CA SER A 202 1.96 1.21 -11.88
C SER A 202 2.60 0.15 -12.75
N ALA A 203 1.79 -0.48 -13.61
CA ALA A 203 2.20 -1.51 -14.54
C ALA A 203 1.28 -1.54 -15.75
N ALA A 204 1.83 -1.72 -16.96
CA ALA A 204 1.06 -1.84 -18.19
C ALA A 204 0.44 -3.23 -18.37
N PHE A 205 0.97 -4.24 -17.69
CA PHE A 205 0.49 -5.62 -17.70
C PHE A 205 0.61 -6.25 -16.31
N ASP A 206 -0.20 -7.26 -16.04
CA ASP A 206 -0.16 -8.03 -14.81
C ASP A 206 0.84 -9.21 -14.88
N GLY A 207 0.92 -10.00 -13.82
CA GLY A 207 1.83 -11.16 -13.74
C GLY A 207 1.62 -12.24 -14.79
N ASP A 208 0.48 -12.25 -15.49
CA ASP A 208 0.17 -13.14 -16.60
C ASP A 208 0.40 -12.50 -17.97
N GLY A 209 0.85 -11.23 -18.02
CA GLY A 209 1.02 -10.45 -19.25
C GLY A 209 -0.27 -9.80 -19.77
N VAL A 210 -1.38 -9.92 -19.02
CA VAL A 210 -2.67 -9.32 -19.38
C VAL A 210 -2.60 -7.80 -19.22
N ALA A 211 -3.12 -7.08 -20.21
CA ALA A 211 -3.17 -5.63 -20.17
C ALA A 211 -3.96 -5.12 -18.93
N THR A 212 -3.35 -4.21 -18.20
CA THR A 212 -4.02 -3.54 -17.08
C THR A 212 -4.89 -2.38 -17.58
N ARG A 213 -5.83 -1.96 -16.78
CA ARG A 213 -6.69 -0.80 -17.07
C ARG A 213 -7.18 -0.12 -15.81
N ASN A 214 -7.33 1.18 -15.87
CA ASN A 214 -8.00 1.93 -14.81
C ASN A 214 -9.45 1.46 -14.71
N ALA A 215 -9.89 1.11 -13.50
CA ALA A 215 -11.23 0.60 -13.29
C ALA A 215 -11.71 0.84 -11.85
N ALA A 216 -12.99 1.11 -11.69
CA ALA A 216 -13.59 1.19 -10.37
C ALA A 216 -13.66 -0.20 -9.72
N LEU A 217 -13.31 -0.28 -8.44
CA LEU A 217 -13.56 -1.41 -7.56
C LEU A 217 -14.86 -1.20 -6.78
N ILE A 218 -15.05 0.01 -6.26
CA ILE A 218 -16.26 0.45 -5.57
C ILE A 218 -16.73 1.76 -6.20
N THR A 219 -17.99 1.83 -6.54
CA THR A 219 -18.67 3.07 -6.99
C THR A 219 -19.93 3.25 -6.17
N ASP A 220 -20.10 4.42 -5.56
CA ASP A 220 -21.28 4.74 -4.75
C ASP A 220 -21.58 3.66 -3.69
N GLY A 221 -20.53 3.12 -3.07
CA GLY A 221 -20.61 2.04 -2.09
C GLY A 221 -20.88 0.64 -2.65
N VAL A 222 -21.04 0.49 -3.96
CA VAL A 222 -21.38 -0.78 -4.63
C VAL A 222 -20.12 -1.45 -5.20
N LEU A 223 -19.94 -2.74 -4.93
CA LEU A 223 -18.85 -3.55 -5.49
C LEU A 223 -19.05 -3.73 -7.00
N GLN A 224 -18.10 -3.25 -7.81
CA GLN A 224 -18.18 -3.30 -9.26
C GLN A 224 -17.59 -4.56 -9.88
N ARG A 225 -16.56 -5.13 -9.26
CA ARG A 225 -15.82 -6.28 -9.77
C ARG A 225 -15.02 -6.97 -8.68
N TYR A 226 -14.57 -8.18 -8.98
CA TYR A 226 -13.54 -8.89 -8.22
C TYR A 226 -12.13 -8.55 -8.72
N ILE A 227 -11.11 -9.05 -8.00
CA ILE A 227 -9.69 -8.91 -8.32
C ILE A 227 -9.21 -10.29 -8.79
N LEU A 228 -9.09 -10.46 -10.11
CA LEU A 228 -8.90 -11.76 -10.74
C LEU A 228 -7.67 -11.75 -11.67
N GLY A 229 -6.74 -12.68 -11.46
CA GLY A 229 -5.81 -13.13 -12.50
C GLY A 229 -6.44 -14.20 -13.39
N SER A 230 -5.75 -14.64 -14.43
CA SER A 230 -6.28 -15.59 -15.42
C SER A 230 -6.71 -16.92 -14.82
N TYR A 231 -5.92 -17.48 -13.91
CA TYR A 231 -6.22 -18.74 -13.24
C TYR A 231 -7.51 -18.64 -12.40
N SER A 232 -7.57 -17.65 -11.51
CA SER A 232 -8.73 -17.48 -10.63
C SER A 232 -10.01 -17.15 -11.38
N ALA A 233 -9.89 -16.38 -12.46
CA ALA A 233 -11.01 -16.08 -13.35
C ALA A 233 -11.58 -17.35 -13.97
N ARG A 234 -10.73 -18.22 -14.53
CA ARG A 234 -11.16 -19.53 -15.07
C ARG A 234 -11.82 -20.43 -14.03
N LYS A 235 -11.24 -20.50 -12.81
CA LYS A 235 -11.85 -21.26 -11.69
C LYS A 235 -13.26 -20.78 -11.33
N LEU A 236 -13.53 -19.49 -11.54
CA LEU A 236 -14.83 -18.89 -11.22
C LEU A 236 -15.78 -18.78 -12.43
N GLY A 237 -15.33 -19.17 -13.62
CA GLY A 237 -16.11 -18.99 -14.85
C GLY A 237 -16.28 -17.50 -15.24
N LEU A 238 -15.33 -16.65 -14.83
CA LEU A 238 -15.35 -15.21 -15.06
C LEU A 238 -14.19 -14.78 -15.98
N ALA A 239 -14.20 -13.51 -16.42
CA ALA A 239 -13.08 -12.91 -17.13
C ALA A 239 -12.03 -12.38 -16.14
N THR A 240 -10.75 -12.46 -16.54
CA THR A 240 -9.66 -11.83 -15.77
C THR A 240 -9.84 -10.31 -15.72
N THR A 241 -9.41 -9.70 -14.62
CA THR A 241 -9.45 -8.25 -14.44
C THR A 241 -8.07 -7.59 -14.62
N GLY A 242 -7.05 -8.35 -15.04
CA GLY A 242 -5.67 -7.86 -15.17
C GLY A 242 -5.00 -7.71 -13.81
N ASN A 243 -5.27 -8.63 -12.90
CA ASN A 243 -4.80 -8.56 -11.52
C ASN A 243 -4.04 -9.84 -11.08
N ALA A 244 -3.38 -10.54 -12.00
CA ALA A 244 -2.41 -11.56 -11.61
C ALA A 244 -1.26 -10.91 -10.84
N GLY A 245 -1.06 -11.30 -9.59
CA GLY A 245 -0.11 -10.66 -8.69
C GLY A 245 -0.72 -9.60 -7.75
N GLY A 246 -2.02 -9.30 -7.87
CA GLY A 246 -2.76 -8.42 -6.96
C GLY A 246 -3.18 -7.09 -7.57
N VAL A 247 -3.44 -6.11 -6.72
CA VAL A 247 -3.86 -4.76 -7.12
C VAL A 247 -2.67 -3.86 -7.39
N HIS A 248 -2.94 -2.83 -8.18
CA HIS A 248 -2.03 -1.72 -8.47
C HIS A 248 -2.29 -0.54 -7.53
N ASN A 249 -2.09 0.70 -8.01
CA ASN A 249 -2.39 1.88 -7.20
C ASN A 249 -3.90 2.00 -6.97
N LEU A 250 -4.28 2.21 -5.72
CA LEU A 250 -5.67 2.45 -5.35
C LEU A 250 -5.87 3.90 -4.93
N LYS A 251 -6.93 4.50 -5.41
CA LYS A 251 -7.41 5.80 -4.97
C LYS A 251 -8.75 5.63 -4.27
N VAL A 252 -8.78 5.95 -2.98
CA VAL A 252 -10.01 5.96 -2.19
C VAL A 252 -10.61 7.37 -2.28
N ALA A 253 -11.91 7.47 -2.51
CA ALA A 253 -12.61 8.74 -2.53
C ALA A 253 -12.48 9.46 -1.18
N ALA A 254 -12.16 10.75 -1.22
CA ALA A 254 -12.09 11.62 -0.06
C ALA A 254 -13.23 12.63 -0.10
N ASN A 255 -13.99 12.72 0.98
CA ASN A 255 -15.14 13.62 1.10
C ASN A 255 -15.10 14.50 2.35
N ALA A 256 -14.04 14.41 3.14
CA ALA A 256 -13.83 15.19 4.36
C ALA A 256 -12.43 15.80 4.37
N GLY A 257 -12.16 16.62 5.37
CA GLY A 257 -10.87 17.28 5.59
C GLY A 257 -9.75 16.33 6.03
N ASP A 258 -8.71 16.90 6.58
CA ASP A 258 -7.58 16.17 7.15
C ASP A 258 -7.94 15.43 8.44
N LEU A 259 -7.05 14.56 8.91
CA LEU A 259 -7.22 13.77 10.12
C LEU A 259 -7.57 14.64 11.34
N ALA A 260 -6.92 15.80 11.48
CA ALA A 260 -7.13 16.69 12.61
C ALA A 260 -8.52 17.35 12.57
N SER A 261 -9.01 17.72 11.39
CA SER A 261 -10.34 18.29 11.22
C SER A 261 -11.44 17.26 11.49
N ILE A 262 -11.25 16.03 11.03
CA ILE A 262 -12.20 14.91 11.28
C ILE A 262 -12.21 14.57 12.78
N ALA A 263 -11.05 14.51 13.44
CA ALA A 263 -10.96 14.27 14.87
C ALA A 263 -11.66 15.37 15.69
N ARG A 264 -11.52 16.64 15.29
CA ARG A 264 -12.26 17.74 15.92
C ARG A 264 -13.78 17.63 15.74
N GLN A 265 -14.24 17.24 14.56
CA GLN A 265 -15.68 17.01 14.29
C GLN A 265 -16.23 15.83 15.09
N MET A 266 -15.44 14.78 15.24
CA MET A 266 -15.80 13.61 16.05
C MET A 266 -16.02 13.99 17.53
N GLY A 267 -15.26 14.96 18.05
CA GLY A 267 -15.30 15.39 19.45
C GLY A 267 -14.73 14.33 20.38
N GLU A 268 -15.53 13.37 20.83
CA GLU A 268 -15.12 12.24 21.66
C GLU A 268 -15.12 10.95 20.84
N GLY A 269 -14.06 10.14 20.97
CA GLY A 269 -13.90 8.90 20.23
C GLY A 269 -12.50 8.32 20.33
N LEU A 270 -12.24 7.26 19.59
CA LEU A 270 -10.95 6.57 19.54
C LEU A 270 -10.24 6.86 18.22
N LEU A 271 -9.02 7.38 18.29
CA LEU A 271 -8.11 7.43 17.13
C LEU A 271 -7.20 6.20 17.17
N VAL A 272 -7.35 5.31 16.19
CA VAL A 272 -6.50 4.12 16.01
C VAL A 272 -5.31 4.48 15.12
N THR A 273 -4.11 4.40 15.67
CA THR A 273 -2.84 4.71 14.97
C THR A 273 -1.99 3.48 14.69
N GLU A 274 -2.32 2.35 15.30
CA GLU A 274 -1.68 1.06 15.08
C GLU A 274 -2.65 -0.08 15.38
N LEU A 275 -2.54 -1.18 14.63
CA LEU A 275 -3.19 -2.45 14.89
C LEU A 275 -2.11 -3.52 15.02
N MET A 276 -2.23 -4.36 16.04
CA MET A 276 -1.41 -5.56 16.20
C MET A 276 -2.22 -6.77 15.72
N GLY A 277 -1.59 -7.63 14.88
CA GLY A 277 -2.25 -8.84 14.35
C GLY A 277 -1.30 -9.72 13.57
#